data_37184394cc3306ffc3bb29fdf8bc3492
#
_entry.id   37184394cc3306ffc3bb29fdf8bc3492
#
_cell.length_a   1.000
_cell.length_b   1.000
_cell.length_c   1.000
_cell.angle_alpha   90.00
_cell.angle_beta   90.00
_cell.angle_gamma   90.00
#
_symmetry.space_group_name_H-M   'P 1'
#
loop_
_entity.id
_entity.type
_entity.pdbx_description
1 polymer ?
#
loop_
_entity_poly.entity_id
_entity_poly.type
_entity_poly.pdbx_seq_one_letter_code
_entity_poly.pdbx_strand_id
1 'polypeptide(L)'
;ELVWVGQAYNLLLAGGSGTGKTYIAAGLVHEAVKAGYRAYMVTLEDLLTCLKTRDVSRHAMKTYKRIMKAQLLAIDNATLFPLKREDIMLLFKLVNEFQEKTSLIVTANYSLTE
;
A
#
# COMPACT_ATOMS: atom_id res chain seq x y z
N GLU A 1 -5.51 11.25 -16.41
CA GLU A 1 -5.46 9.87 -16.00
C GLU A 1 -4.77 9.67 -14.69
N LEU A 2 -3.57 10.23 -14.51
CA LEU A 2 -2.88 10.12 -13.24
C LEU A 2 -2.90 11.43 -12.46
N VAL A 3 -3.84 12.30 -12.78
CA VAL A 3 -3.97 13.57 -12.07
C VAL A 3 -4.25 13.32 -10.58
N TRP A 4 -5.02 12.27 -10.28
CA TRP A 4 -5.38 11.96 -8.90
C TRP A 4 -4.17 11.60 -8.03
N VAL A 5 -3.08 11.12 -8.62
CA VAL A 5 -1.88 10.80 -7.84
C VAL A 5 -1.34 12.04 -7.16
N GLY A 6 -1.26 13.14 -7.89
CA GLY A 6 -0.77 14.38 -7.31
C GLY A 6 -1.73 15.01 -6.31
N GLN A 7 -2.94 14.48 -6.18
CA GLN A 7 -3.96 15.03 -5.29
C GLN A 7 -4.20 14.16 -4.06
N ALA A 8 -3.38 13.10 -3.89
CA ALA A 8 -3.44 12.24 -2.70
C ALA A 8 -4.80 11.59 -2.50
N TYR A 9 -5.35 11.03 -3.55
CA TYR A 9 -6.60 10.27 -3.45
C TYR A 9 -6.34 8.85 -2.98
N ASN A 10 -7.37 8.24 -2.40
CA ASN A 10 -7.31 6.85 -1.95
C ASN A 10 -8.27 6.00 -2.77
N LEU A 11 -7.85 4.79 -3.11
CA LEU A 11 -8.66 3.88 -3.89
C LEU A 11 -8.64 2.51 -3.23
N LEU A 12 -9.83 1.96 -3.00
CA LEU A 12 -9.97 0.62 -2.44
C LEU A 12 -10.53 -0.32 -3.51
N LEU A 13 -9.79 -1.38 -3.81
CA LEU A 13 -10.24 -2.42 -4.73
C LEU A 13 -10.51 -3.67 -3.91
N ALA A 14 -11.78 -4.00 -3.71
CA ALA A 14 -12.18 -5.11 -2.87
C ALA A 14 -12.97 -6.12 -3.67
N GLY A 15 -12.89 -7.39 -3.26
CA GLY A 15 -13.62 -8.46 -3.93
C GLY A 15 -12.99 -9.79 -3.67
N GLY A 16 -13.53 -10.83 -4.29
CA GLY A 16 -13.00 -12.17 -4.16
C GLY A 16 -11.70 -12.36 -4.90
N SER A 17 -11.03 -13.47 -4.60
CA SER A 17 -9.81 -13.85 -5.30
C SER A 17 -10.09 -14.02 -6.79
N GLY A 18 -9.10 -13.70 -7.60
CA GLY A 18 -9.20 -13.93 -9.04
C GLY A 18 -9.97 -12.89 -9.80
N THR A 19 -10.30 -11.75 -9.19
CA THR A 19 -11.04 -10.70 -9.87
C THR A 19 -10.13 -9.68 -10.55
N GLY A 20 -8.81 -9.90 -10.52
CA GLY A 20 -7.88 -9.01 -11.22
C GLY A 20 -7.48 -7.78 -10.47
N LYS A 21 -7.77 -7.69 -9.17
CA LYS A 21 -7.45 -6.51 -8.37
C LYS A 21 -5.95 -6.21 -8.35
N THR A 22 -5.15 -7.24 -8.14
CA THR A 22 -3.70 -7.10 -8.12
C THR A 22 -3.19 -6.58 -9.46
N TYR A 23 -3.76 -7.09 -10.53
CA TYR A 23 -3.38 -6.67 -11.88
C TYR A 23 -3.67 -5.18 -12.09
N ILE A 24 -4.84 -4.75 -11.64
CA ILE A 24 -5.22 -3.34 -11.79
C ILE A 24 -4.29 -2.46 -10.99
N ALA A 25 -3.99 -2.84 -9.75
CA ALA A 25 -3.10 -2.05 -8.90
C ALA A 25 -1.70 -1.98 -9.50
N ALA A 26 -1.18 -3.12 -9.98
CA ALA A 26 0.14 -3.15 -10.59
C ALA A 26 0.20 -2.28 -11.84
N GLY A 27 -0.87 -2.30 -12.63
CA GLY A 27 -0.94 -1.47 -13.82
C GLY A 27 -0.93 0.01 -13.50
N LEU A 28 -1.64 0.40 -12.46
CA LEU A 28 -1.67 1.81 -12.05
C LEU A 28 -0.31 2.26 -11.54
N VAL A 29 0.37 1.41 -10.78
CA VAL A 29 1.72 1.73 -10.31
C VAL A 29 2.67 1.87 -11.50
N HIS A 30 2.57 0.94 -12.46
CA HIS A 30 3.42 0.98 -13.63
C HIS A 30 3.23 2.28 -14.42
N GLU A 31 1.97 2.67 -14.63
CA GLU A 31 1.67 3.91 -15.35
C GLU A 31 2.17 5.13 -14.59
N ALA A 32 2.07 5.11 -13.27
CA ALA A 32 2.57 6.22 -12.46
C ALA A 32 4.07 6.36 -12.60
N VAL A 33 4.80 5.25 -12.56
CA VAL A 33 6.25 5.27 -12.73
C VAL A 33 6.61 5.82 -14.11
N LYS A 34 5.89 5.38 -15.14
CA LYS A 34 6.13 5.88 -16.50
C LYS A 34 5.90 7.37 -16.60
N ALA A 35 4.97 7.89 -15.82
CA ALA A 35 4.65 9.32 -15.85
C ALA A 35 5.58 10.15 -14.96
N GLY A 36 6.57 9.52 -14.31
CA GLY A 36 7.56 10.23 -13.52
C GLY A 36 7.25 10.32 -12.04
N TYR A 37 6.20 9.67 -11.58
CA TYR A 37 5.88 9.66 -10.16
C TYR A 37 6.68 8.61 -9.42
N ARG A 38 6.91 8.85 -8.14
CA ARG A 38 7.50 7.84 -7.26
C ARG A 38 6.37 6.93 -6.79
N ALA A 39 6.28 5.75 -7.36
CA ALA A 39 5.21 4.80 -7.08
C ALA A 39 5.81 3.47 -6.65
N TYR A 40 5.16 2.82 -5.71
CA TYR A 40 5.68 1.58 -5.14
C TYR A 40 4.52 0.68 -4.77
N MET A 41 4.72 -0.63 -4.94
CA MET A 41 3.71 -1.62 -4.59
C MET A 41 4.30 -2.60 -3.59
N VAL A 42 3.53 -2.91 -2.55
CA VAL A 42 3.98 -3.78 -1.47
C VAL A 42 2.77 -4.57 -0.98
N THR A 43 3.00 -5.81 -0.56
CA THR A 43 1.92 -6.55 0.09
C THR A 43 1.76 -6.06 1.52
N LEU A 44 0.56 -6.25 2.09
CA LEU A 44 0.35 -5.85 3.48
C LEU A 44 1.30 -6.58 4.41
N GLU A 45 1.54 -7.87 4.15
CA GLU A 45 2.44 -8.66 4.96
C GLU A 45 3.85 -8.10 4.95
N ASP A 46 4.36 -7.78 3.76
CA ASP A 46 5.71 -7.22 3.62
C ASP A 46 5.79 -5.84 4.25
N LEU A 47 4.73 -5.06 4.12
CA LEU A 47 4.69 -3.73 4.73
C LEU A 47 4.79 -3.83 6.24
N LEU A 48 4.02 -4.73 6.85
CA LEU A 48 4.06 -4.92 8.29
C LEU A 48 5.43 -5.40 8.75
N THR A 49 6.04 -6.34 8.02
CA THR A 49 7.37 -6.81 8.34
C THR A 49 8.36 -5.66 8.30
N CYS A 50 8.26 -4.83 7.28
CA CYS A 50 9.12 -3.65 7.14
C CYS A 50 8.97 -2.71 8.33
N LEU A 51 7.73 -2.41 8.72
CA LEU A 51 7.48 -1.50 9.83
C LEU A 51 7.98 -2.04 11.16
N LYS A 52 7.93 -3.37 11.33
CA LYS A 52 8.36 -4.00 12.58
C LYS A 52 9.85 -4.15 12.69
N THR A 53 10.58 -4.21 11.57
CA THR A 53 12.01 -4.52 11.58
C THR A 53 12.90 -3.38 11.11
N ARG A 54 12.32 -2.21 10.81
CA ARG A 54 13.10 -1.12 10.23
C ARG A 54 14.25 -0.66 11.12
N ASP A 55 14.12 -0.82 12.42
CA ASP A 55 15.16 -0.36 13.34
C ASP A 55 16.32 -1.33 13.47
N VAL A 56 16.14 -2.58 13.00
CA VAL A 56 17.18 -3.61 13.13
C VAL A 56 17.64 -4.16 11.79
N SER A 57 17.04 -3.75 10.70
CA SER A 57 17.35 -4.25 9.36
C SER A 57 17.57 -3.09 8.42
N ARG A 58 18.75 -3.07 7.77
CA ARG A 58 19.05 -2.03 6.78
C ARG A 58 18.11 -2.11 5.59
N HIS A 59 17.78 -3.34 5.18
CA HIS A 59 16.88 -3.52 4.06
C HIS A 59 15.49 -2.95 4.37
N ALA A 60 14.99 -3.24 5.58
CA ALA A 60 13.69 -2.73 5.99
C ALA A 60 13.69 -1.22 6.10
N MET A 61 14.76 -0.63 6.59
CA MET A 61 14.85 0.83 6.68
C MET A 61 14.88 1.47 5.31
N LYS A 62 15.59 0.86 4.35
CA LYS A 62 15.60 1.37 2.98
C LYS A 62 14.20 1.32 2.37
N THR A 63 13.51 0.21 2.57
CA THR A 63 12.14 0.04 2.06
C THR A 63 11.22 1.06 2.71
N TYR A 64 11.35 1.26 4.02
CA TYR A 64 10.55 2.22 4.73
C TYR A 64 10.74 3.64 4.19
N LYS A 65 11.99 4.03 3.94
CA LYS A 65 12.27 5.35 3.40
C LYS A 65 11.68 5.51 2.00
N ARG A 66 11.72 4.45 1.19
CA ARG A 66 11.13 4.48 -0.14
C ARG A 66 9.62 4.66 -0.05
N ILE A 67 8.99 3.95 0.89
CA ILE A 67 7.55 4.06 1.09
C ILE A 67 7.16 5.46 1.52
N MET A 68 7.93 6.06 2.43
CA MET A 68 7.62 7.39 2.92
C MET A 68 7.78 8.47 1.86
N LYS A 69 8.58 8.21 0.83
CA LYS A 69 8.77 9.16 -0.26
C LYS A 69 7.85 8.91 -1.43
N ALA A 70 7.07 7.85 -1.39
CA ALA A 70 6.20 7.50 -2.50
C ALA A 70 5.08 8.51 -2.66
N GLN A 71 4.76 8.82 -3.89
CA GLN A 71 3.60 9.64 -4.23
C GLN A 71 2.38 8.76 -4.46
N LEU A 72 2.62 7.49 -4.79
CA LEU A 72 1.58 6.48 -4.91
C LEU A 72 2.07 5.21 -4.26
N LEU A 73 1.31 4.69 -3.31
CA LEU A 73 1.62 3.43 -2.66
C LEU A 73 0.45 2.47 -2.83
N ALA A 74 0.72 1.32 -3.41
CA ALA A 74 -0.27 0.27 -3.55
C ALA A 74 0.02 -0.80 -2.50
N ILE A 75 -0.97 -1.07 -1.65
CA ILE A 75 -0.89 -2.11 -0.63
C ILE A 75 -1.75 -3.26 -1.12
N ASP A 76 -1.11 -4.33 -1.53
CA ASP A 76 -1.77 -5.46 -2.14
C ASP A 76 -2.08 -6.52 -1.10
N ASN A 77 -3.19 -7.23 -1.34
CA ASN A 77 -3.57 -8.37 -0.53
C ASN A 77 -3.80 -8.00 0.93
N ALA A 78 -4.48 -6.88 1.14
CA ALA A 78 -4.78 -6.40 2.49
C ALA A 78 -5.99 -7.15 3.03
N THR A 79 -5.74 -8.36 3.54
CA THR A 79 -6.78 -9.07 4.27
C THR A 79 -6.81 -8.47 5.67
N LEU A 80 -7.97 -7.99 6.07
CA LEU A 80 -8.11 -7.38 7.38
C LEU A 80 -8.11 -8.41 8.49
N PHE A 81 -7.82 -9.65 8.17
CA PHE A 81 -8.07 -10.74 9.08
C PHE A 81 -6.98 -11.79 8.97
N PRO A 82 -6.45 -12.25 10.09
CA PRO A 82 -6.56 -11.68 11.43
C PRO A 82 -5.39 -10.73 11.68
N LEU A 83 -5.66 -9.46 11.82
CA LEU A 83 -4.61 -8.50 12.18
C LEU A 83 -4.59 -8.33 13.68
N LYS A 84 -3.39 -8.30 14.25
CA LYS A 84 -3.22 -8.01 15.64
C LYS A 84 -3.42 -6.51 15.88
N ARG A 85 -3.75 -6.17 17.12
CA ARG A 85 -3.97 -4.77 17.48
C ARG A 85 -2.74 -3.92 17.17
N GLU A 86 -1.55 -4.45 17.46
CA GLU A 86 -0.33 -3.70 17.20
C GLU A 86 -0.09 -3.49 15.71
N ASP A 87 -0.54 -4.43 14.86
CA ASP A 87 -0.43 -4.27 13.41
C ASP A 87 -1.31 -3.11 12.94
N ILE A 88 -2.52 -3.05 13.47
CA ILE A 88 -3.44 -1.99 13.11
C ILE A 88 -2.88 -0.63 13.52
N MET A 89 -2.28 -0.56 14.71
CA MET A 89 -1.71 0.69 15.18
C MET A 89 -0.52 1.14 14.33
N LEU A 90 0.30 0.19 13.88
CA LEU A 90 1.40 0.53 12.98
C LEU A 90 0.89 1.10 11.67
N LEU A 91 -0.17 0.51 11.13
CA LEU A 91 -0.75 0.98 9.88
C LEU A 91 -1.38 2.37 10.04
N PHE A 92 -2.08 2.59 11.15
CA PHE A 92 -2.63 3.92 11.42
C PHE A 92 -1.56 4.98 11.49
N LYS A 93 -0.47 4.65 12.18
CA LYS A 93 0.62 5.60 12.32
C LYS A 93 1.23 5.92 10.96
N LEU A 94 1.41 4.91 10.12
CA LEU A 94 1.96 5.10 8.79
C LEU A 94 1.05 6.00 7.95
N VAL A 95 -0.24 5.72 7.95
CA VAL A 95 -1.19 6.50 7.16
C VAL A 95 -1.22 7.94 7.63
N ASN A 96 -1.15 8.15 8.95
CA ASN A 96 -1.12 9.50 9.48
C ASN A 96 0.14 10.26 9.06
N GLU A 97 1.26 9.55 8.94
CA GLU A 97 2.50 10.18 8.52
C GLU A 97 2.49 10.56 7.04
N PHE A 98 1.70 9.85 6.24
CA PHE A 98 1.52 10.24 4.84
C PHE A 98 0.81 11.59 4.73
N GLN A 99 -0.06 11.86 5.69
CA GLN A 99 -0.91 13.05 5.69
C GLN A 99 -1.67 13.12 4.38
N GLU A 100 -1.54 14.17 3.60
CA GLU A 100 -2.29 14.29 2.36
C GLU A 100 -1.37 14.30 1.15
N LYS A 101 -0.22 13.69 1.28
CA LYS A 101 0.79 13.75 0.22
C LYS A 101 0.87 12.50 -0.62
N THR A 102 0.39 11.38 -0.12
CA THR A 102 0.53 10.10 -0.79
C THR A 102 -0.83 9.55 -1.16
N SER A 103 -0.98 9.18 -2.43
CA SER A 103 -2.18 8.46 -2.86
C SER A 103 -2.01 6.99 -2.53
N LEU A 104 -3.10 6.37 -2.08
CA LEU A 104 -3.08 4.98 -1.66
C LEU A 104 -4.01 4.16 -2.54
N ILE A 105 -3.54 2.99 -2.95
CA ILE A 105 -4.37 1.96 -3.55
C ILE A 105 -4.28 0.76 -2.63
N VAL A 106 -5.43 0.24 -2.21
CA VAL A 106 -5.47 -0.93 -1.33
C VAL A 106 -6.29 -2.00 -2.02
N THR A 107 -5.73 -3.19 -2.18
CA THR A 107 -6.48 -4.33 -2.69
C THR A 107 -6.76 -5.27 -1.53
N ALA A 108 -7.97 -5.75 -1.45
CA ALA A 108 -8.37 -6.65 -0.37
C ALA A 108 -9.19 -7.79 -0.94
N ASN A 109 -8.88 -9.00 -0.46
CA ASN A 109 -9.64 -10.19 -0.80
C ASN A 109 -10.59 -10.50 0.34
N TYR A 110 -11.83 -10.80 0.00
CA TYR A 110 -12.77 -11.31 0.98
C TYR A 110 -13.75 -12.24 0.30
N SER A 111 -14.34 -13.11 1.10
CA SER A 111 -15.31 -14.07 0.62
C SER A 111 -16.71 -13.56 0.91
N LEU A 112 -17.60 -13.72 -0.06
CA LEU A 112 -18.99 -13.33 0.14
C LEU A 112 -19.74 -14.28 1.06
N THR A 113 -19.12 -15.40 1.40
CA THR A 113 -19.74 -16.38 2.28
C THR A 113 -19.40 -16.14 3.75
N GLU A 114 -18.63 -15.16 4.05
CA GLU A 114 -18.25 -14.85 5.44
C GLU A 114 -19.14 -13.82 6.06
#